data_741d8285d657f066c7f4dc1f7a268e4b
#
_entry.id   741d8285d657f066c7f4dc1f7a268e4b
#
_cell.length_a   1.000
_cell.length_b   1.000
_cell.length_c   1.000
_cell.angle_alpha   90.00
_cell.angle_beta   90.00
_cell.angle_gamma   90.00
#
_symmetry.space_group_name_H-M   'P 1'
#
loop_
_entity.id
_entity.type
_entity.pdbx_description
1 polymer ?
#
loop_
_entity_poly.entity_id
_entity_poly.type
_entity_poly.pdbx_seq_one_letter_code
_entity_poly.pdbx_strand_id
1 'polypeptide(L)'
;VKNIIFIAIATCAMLVTPMAHAEEQRIAIVASTRSGIKAISAKEVRRAYLGASIVLNGIEIKPLLNQTDKLVGEVFLQKVLFMSAEAYERQLLSRTFRGASRPKPYENLTDLLAALKGDDATITFMLYETAINTPDIRIIGNP
;
A
#
# COMPACT_ATOMS: atom_id res chain seq x y z
N VAL A 1 7.39 -60.79 -48.56
CA VAL A 1 7.87 -59.46 -48.28
C VAL A 1 6.83 -58.75 -47.42
N LYS A 2 7.04 -58.59 -46.09
CA LYS A 2 6.13 -57.85 -45.20
C LYS A 2 6.81 -56.58 -44.80
N ASN A 3 6.35 -55.46 -45.31
CA ASN A 3 6.74 -54.13 -44.87
C ASN A 3 6.03 -53.80 -43.57
N ILE A 4 6.80 -53.69 -42.48
CA ILE A 4 6.30 -53.19 -41.20
C ILE A 4 6.61 -51.70 -41.16
N ILE A 5 5.60 -50.89 -41.32
CA ILE A 5 5.67 -49.43 -41.17
C ILE A 5 5.55 -49.15 -39.68
N PHE A 6 6.65 -48.74 -39.03
CA PHE A 6 6.62 -48.19 -37.66
C PHE A 6 6.15 -46.74 -37.72
N ILE A 7 4.92 -46.51 -37.28
CA ILE A 7 4.41 -45.16 -37.04
C ILE A 7 4.90 -44.74 -35.65
N ALA A 8 5.88 -43.86 -35.60
CA ALA A 8 6.31 -43.20 -34.38
C ALA A 8 5.31 -42.08 -34.06
N ILE A 9 4.46 -42.33 -33.07
CA ILE A 9 3.58 -41.30 -32.51
C ILE A 9 4.43 -40.47 -31.56
N ALA A 10 4.85 -39.29 -31.99
CA ALA A 10 5.50 -38.30 -31.14
C ALA A 10 4.42 -37.64 -30.26
N THR A 11 4.31 -38.07 -29.01
CA THR A 11 3.45 -37.48 -28.01
C THR A 11 4.10 -36.16 -27.53
N CYS A 12 3.67 -35.04 -28.10
CA CYS A 12 4.07 -33.72 -27.67
C CYS A 12 3.35 -33.42 -26.35
N ALA A 13 3.97 -33.72 -25.23
CA ALA A 13 3.51 -33.31 -23.92
C ALA A 13 3.66 -31.79 -23.80
N MET A 14 2.59 -31.04 -24.00
CA MET A 14 2.52 -29.62 -23.69
C MET A 14 2.68 -29.47 -22.17
N LEU A 15 3.86 -29.07 -21.72
CA LEU A 15 4.09 -28.58 -20.38
C LEU A 15 3.33 -27.26 -20.23
N VAL A 16 2.11 -27.34 -19.74
CA VAL A 16 1.37 -26.17 -19.24
C VAL A 16 2.06 -25.77 -17.93
N THR A 17 3.03 -24.88 -18.03
CA THR A 17 3.57 -24.21 -16.84
C THR A 17 2.44 -23.37 -16.27
N PRO A 18 2.00 -23.59 -15.00
CA PRO A 18 1.09 -22.66 -14.37
C PRO A 18 1.82 -21.31 -14.28
N MET A 19 1.34 -20.31 -15.01
CA MET A 19 1.72 -18.94 -14.75
C MET A 19 1.30 -18.66 -13.30
N ALA A 20 2.28 -18.66 -12.39
CA ALA A 20 2.10 -18.10 -11.07
C ALA A 20 1.67 -16.65 -11.33
N HIS A 21 0.39 -16.36 -11.12
CA HIS A 21 -0.09 -14.99 -11.04
C HIS A 21 0.67 -14.39 -9.86
N ALA A 22 1.64 -13.52 -10.15
CA ALA A 22 2.21 -12.66 -9.14
C ALA A 22 1.01 -11.92 -8.54
N GLU A 23 0.65 -12.25 -7.30
CA GLU A 23 -0.41 -11.56 -6.57
C GLU A 23 -0.05 -10.08 -6.60
N GLU A 24 -0.84 -9.31 -7.33
CA GLU A 24 -0.62 -7.88 -7.45
C GLU A 24 -0.82 -7.29 -6.05
N GLN A 25 0.28 -6.89 -5.42
CA GLN A 25 0.27 -6.34 -4.07
C GLN A 25 -0.50 -5.03 -4.08
N ARG A 26 -1.77 -5.11 -3.69
CA ARG A 26 -2.66 -3.96 -3.60
C ARG A 26 -2.44 -3.25 -2.28
N ILE A 27 -2.27 -1.94 -2.34
CA ILE A 27 -2.22 -1.08 -1.17
C ILE A 27 -3.63 -0.63 -0.80
N ALA A 28 -3.95 -0.69 0.49
CA ALA A 28 -5.14 -0.09 1.07
C ALA A 28 -4.75 1.06 2.00
N ILE A 29 -5.53 2.13 1.96
CA ILE A 29 -5.46 3.20 2.96
C ILE A 29 -6.49 2.88 4.03
N VAL A 30 -6.06 2.93 5.28
CA VAL A 30 -6.87 2.52 6.42
C VAL A 30 -6.94 3.60 7.49
N ALA A 31 -8.02 3.60 8.23
CA ALA A 31 -8.25 4.39 9.44
C ALA A 31 -8.90 3.51 10.51
N SER A 32 -8.93 3.99 11.75
CA SER A 32 -9.71 3.36 12.81
C SER A 32 -11.19 3.28 12.44
N THR A 33 -11.89 2.22 12.84
CA THR A 33 -13.34 2.10 12.67
C THR A 33 -14.11 3.23 13.38
N ARG A 34 -13.50 3.86 14.40
CA ARG A 34 -14.06 5.02 15.11
C ARG A 34 -13.86 6.34 14.38
N SER A 35 -12.94 6.38 13.41
CA SER A 35 -12.65 7.60 12.65
C SER A 35 -13.88 8.09 11.87
N GLY A 36 -14.08 9.39 11.86
CA GLY A 36 -15.05 10.06 10.98
C GLY A 36 -14.63 10.09 9.51
N ILE A 37 -13.38 9.72 9.19
CA ILE A 37 -12.87 9.65 7.82
C ILE A 37 -13.38 8.35 7.21
N LYS A 38 -14.31 8.45 6.25
CA LYS A 38 -14.95 7.28 5.63
C LYS A 38 -14.39 6.95 4.26
N ALA A 39 -13.85 7.94 3.57
CA ALA A 39 -13.26 7.78 2.25
C ALA A 39 -12.18 8.83 2.01
N ILE A 40 -11.17 8.46 1.23
CA ILE A 40 -10.09 9.35 0.79
C ILE A 40 -9.73 9.00 -0.65
N SER A 41 -9.55 10.02 -1.50
CA SER A 41 -9.13 9.82 -2.88
C SER A 41 -7.61 9.65 -3.00
N ALA A 42 -7.14 9.01 -4.07
CA ALA A 42 -5.72 8.87 -4.37
C ALA A 42 -4.97 10.22 -4.41
N LYS A 43 -5.63 11.27 -4.89
CA LYS A 43 -5.06 12.63 -4.91
C LYS A 43 -4.85 13.19 -3.51
N GLU A 44 -5.82 13.01 -2.61
CA GLU A 44 -5.73 13.46 -1.23
C GLU A 44 -4.67 12.69 -0.45
N VAL A 45 -4.60 11.36 -0.65
CA VAL A 45 -3.52 10.51 -0.09
C VAL A 45 -2.15 11.06 -0.48
N ARG A 46 -1.90 11.27 -1.78
CA ARG A 46 -0.62 11.81 -2.25
C ARG A 46 -0.30 13.15 -1.62
N ARG A 47 -1.26 14.06 -1.58
CA ARG A 47 -1.06 15.38 -0.99
C ARG A 47 -0.75 15.30 0.51
N ALA A 48 -1.48 14.47 1.25
CA ALA A 48 -1.26 14.26 2.69
C ALA A 48 0.15 13.72 2.98
N TYR A 49 0.56 12.66 2.29
CA TYR A 49 1.90 12.09 2.48
C TYR A 49 3.04 12.98 1.97
N LEU A 50 2.75 13.94 1.10
CA LEU A 50 3.70 14.97 0.67
C LEU A 50 3.67 16.22 1.58
N GLY A 51 3.01 16.16 2.74
CA GLY A 51 3.04 17.20 3.76
C GLY A 51 2.03 18.33 3.56
N ALA A 52 1.02 18.15 2.71
CA ALA A 52 -0.09 19.11 2.62
C ALA A 52 -1.09 18.87 3.76
N SER A 53 -1.64 19.95 4.33
CA SER A 53 -2.79 19.83 5.21
C SER A 53 -4.03 19.44 4.40
N ILE A 54 -4.67 18.34 4.78
CA ILE A 54 -5.89 17.82 4.16
C ILE A 54 -6.96 17.71 5.25
N VAL A 55 -8.11 18.30 5.00
CA VAL A 55 -9.27 18.22 5.90
C VAL A 55 -10.39 17.46 5.20
N LEU A 56 -10.86 16.37 5.83
CA LEU A 56 -12.01 15.58 5.38
C LEU A 56 -13.04 15.53 6.50
N ASN A 57 -14.27 15.87 6.19
CA ASN A 57 -15.38 15.91 7.16
C ASN A 57 -15.06 16.73 8.43
N GLY A 58 -14.29 17.82 8.28
CA GLY A 58 -13.84 18.66 9.40
C GLY A 58 -12.67 18.09 10.20
N ILE A 59 -12.10 16.97 9.80
CA ILE A 59 -10.96 16.32 10.45
C ILE A 59 -9.69 16.58 9.64
N GLU A 60 -8.69 17.20 10.24
CA GLU A 60 -7.36 17.33 9.64
C GLU A 60 -6.62 16.01 9.73
N ILE A 61 -6.28 15.45 8.56
CA ILE A 61 -5.68 14.13 8.44
C ILE A 61 -4.22 14.15 8.90
N LYS A 62 -3.85 13.16 9.69
CA LYS A 62 -2.48 12.89 10.15
C LYS A 62 -1.96 11.59 9.55
N PRO A 63 -1.21 11.63 8.44
CA PRO A 63 -0.67 10.42 7.84
C PRO A 63 0.43 9.81 8.71
N LEU A 64 0.37 8.50 8.91
CA LEU A 64 1.42 7.69 9.54
C LEU A 64 2.17 6.92 8.46
N LEU A 65 3.50 6.93 8.52
CA LEU A 65 4.34 6.22 7.55
C LEU A 65 4.58 4.80 8.04
N ASN A 66 4.07 3.82 7.29
CA ASN A 66 4.26 2.41 7.57
C ASN A 66 5.63 1.94 7.07
N GLN A 67 6.55 1.70 7.99
CA GLN A 67 7.89 1.14 7.75
C GLN A 67 8.04 -0.25 8.37
N THR A 68 6.93 -0.92 8.69
CA THR A 68 6.93 -2.26 9.30
C THR A 68 7.39 -3.35 8.34
N ASP A 69 7.26 -3.10 7.04
CA ASP A 69 7.71 -3.95 5.95
C ASP A 69 8.26 -3.07 4.83
N LYS A 70 9.53 -3.31 4.46
CA LYS A 70 10.23 -2.54 3.42
C LYS A 70 9.52 -2.63 2.07
N LEU A 71 9.03 -3.82 1.71
CA LEU A 71 8.34 -4.04 0.44
C LEU A 71 7.03 -3.25 0.35
N VAL A 72 6.25 -3.22 1.43
CA VAL A 72 5.02 -2.44 1.51
C VAL A 72 5.30 -0.95 1.31
N GLY A 73 6.36 -0.45 1.94
CA GLY A 73 6.82 0.93 1.77
C GLY A 73 7.23 1.25 0.33
N GLU A 74 8.00 0.38 -0.30
CA GLU A 74 8.43 0.54 -1.70
C GLU A 74 7.23 0.51 -2.67
N VAL A 75 6.30 -0.43 -2.50
CA VAL A 75 5.08 -0.51 -3.32
C VAL A 75 4.22 0.75 -3.16
N PHE A 76 4.07 1.25 -1.94
CA PHE A 76 3.34 2.49 -1.69
C PHE A 76 3.99 3.69 -2.39
N LEU A 77 5.30 3.85 -2.27
CA LEU A 77 6.02 4.94 -2.94
C LEU A 77 5.87 4.88 -4.45
N GLN A 78 6.00 3.69 -5.04
CA GLN A 78 5.94 3.52 -6.49
C GLN A 78 4.52 3.65 -7.05
N LYS A 79 3.55 2.96 -6.44
CA LYS A 79 2.18 2.88 -6.98
C LYS A 79 1.28 4.03 -6.57
N VAL A 80 1.50 4.61 -5.39
CA VAL A 80 0.64 5.66 -4.85
C VAL A 80 1.25 7.04 -5.00
N LEU A 81 2.52 7.21 -4.64
CA LEU A 81 3.21 8.50 -4.71
C LEU A 81 3.95 8.71 -6.03
N PHE A 82 4.19 7.65 -6.82
CA PHE A 82 4.94 7.66 -8.09
C PHE A 82 6.34 8.24 -7.97
N MET A 83 7.07 7.87 -6.93
CA MET A 83 8.43 8.35 -6.70
C MET A 83 9.31 7.31 -6.00
N SER A 84 10.63 7.49 -6.10
CA SER A 84 11.62 6.71 -5.36
C SER A 84 11.69 7.15 -3.89
N ALA A 85 12.29 6.33 -3.03
CA ALA A 85 12.51 6.66 -1.63
C ALA A 85 13.36 7.94 -1.48
N GLU A 86 14.42 8.10 -2.29
CA GLU A 86 15.28 9.28 -2.26
C GLU A 86 14.54 10.55 -2.72
N ALA A 87 13.68 10.43 -3.74
CA ALA A 87 12.86 11.55 -4.20
C ALA A 87 11.85 11.97 -3.12
N TYR A 88 11.24 10.99 -2.45
CA TYR A 88 10.31 11.23 -1.35
C TYR A 88 10.99 11.95 -0.18
N GLU A 89 12.14 11.46 0.26
CA GLU A 89 12.90 12.10 1.35
C GLU A 89 13.31 13.54 1.01
N ARG A 90 13.81 13.79 -0.22
CA ARG A 90 14.12 15.16 -0.65
C ARG A 90 12.89 16.06 -0.67
N GLN A 91 11.75 15.54 -1.11
CA GLN A 91 10.49 16.28 -1.14
C GLN A 91 10.02 16.65 0.28
N LEU A 92 10.04 15.69 1.20
CA LEU A 92 9.66 15.92 2.59
C LEU A 92 10.59 16.93 3.26
N LEU A 93 11.91 16.79 3.06
CA LEU A 93 12.90 17.71 3.62
C LEU A 93 12.65 19.15 3.15
N SER A 94 12.45 19.35 1.85
CA SER A 94 12.14 20.66 1.27
C SER A 94 10.88 21.28 1.86
N ARG A 95 9.84 20.46 2.10
CA ARG A 95 8.58 20.95 2.67
C ARG A 95 8.66 21.21 4.16
N THR A 96 9.44 20.41 4.91
CA THR A 96 9.68 20.61 6.35
C THR A 96 10.36 21.95 6.59
N PHE A 97 11.31 22.36 5.76
CA PHE A 97 11.91 23.70 5.84
C PHE A 97 10.90 24.84 5.62
N ARG A 98 9.77 24.55 4.99
CA ARG A 98 8.67 25.52 4.79
C ARG A 98 7.56 25.39 5.84
N GLY A 99 7.79 24.64 6.93
CA GLY A 99 6.86 24.47 8.02
C GLY A 99 5.81 23.38 7.84
N ALA A 100 5.93 22.51 6.83
CA ALA A 100 5.03 21.37 6.67
C ALA A 100 5.32 20.27 7.70
N SER A 101 4.28 19.58 8.14
CA SER A 101 4.40 18.41 9.00
C SER A 101 4.90 17.22 8.22
N ARG A 102 5.78 16.43 8.85
CA ARG A 102 6.29 15.18 8.29
C ARG A 102 5.45 14.01 8.80
N PRO A 103 5.04 13.04 7.94
CA PRO A 103 4.40 11.83 8.41
C PRO A 103 5.27 11.10 9.41
N LYS A 104 4.68 10.69 10.55
CA LYS A 104 5.41 9.98 11.60
C LYS A 104 5.67 8.54 11.19
N PRO A 105 6.95 8.07 11.18
CA PRO A 105 7.28 6.70 10.82
C PRO A 105 7.03 5.73 11.98
N TYR A 106 6.64 4.49 11.63
CA TYR A 106 6.50 3.35 12.55
C TYR A 106 7.13 2.10 11.94
N GLU A 107 8.05 1.49 12.66
CA GLU A 107 8.77 0.28 12.25
C GLU A 107 8.14 -0.99 12.84
N ASN A 108 7.26 -0.86 13.82
CA ASN A 108 6.57 -1.96 14.48
C ASN A 108 5.07 -1.90 14.21
N LEU A 109 4.49 -3.03 13.78
CA LEU A 109 3.06 -3.10 13.44
C LEU A 109 2.15 -2.85 14.65
N THR A 110 2.52 -3.35 15.83
CA THR A 110 1.74 -3.15 17.05
C THR A 110 1.67 -1.66 17.40
N ASP A 111 2.79 -0.95 17.31
CA ASP A 111 2.87 0.49 17.60
C ASP A 111 2.11 1.31 16.54
N LEU A 112 2.21 0.93 15.27
CA LEU A 112 1.47 1.56 14.18
C LEU A 112 -0.04 1.43 14.40
N LEU A 113 -0.52 0.23 14.72
CA LEU A 113 -1.94 -0.02 14.97
C LEU A 113 -2.42 0.68 16.24
N ALA A 114 -1.60 0.75 17.29
CA ALA A 114 -1.91 1.48 18.50
C ALA A 114 -2.08 2.99 18.22
N ALA A 115 -1.17 3.57 17.44
CA ALA A 115 -1.26 4.97 17.03
C ALA A 115 -2.50 5.25 16.16
N LEU A 116 -2.80 4.35 15.21
CA LEU A 116 -3.97 4.45 14.34
C LEU A 116 -5.28 4.39 15.13
N LYS A 117 -5.36 3.53 16.13
CA LYS A 117 -6.54 3.37 16.98
C LYS A 117 -6.64 4.44 18.07
N GLY A 118 -5.52 5.07 18.42
CA GLY A 118 -5.43 6.09 19.46
C GLY A 118 -5.87 7.50 19.03
N ASP A 119 -5.83 7.78 17.73
CA ASP A 119 -6.20 9.10 17.18
C ASP A 119 -7.07 8.92 15.93
N ASP A 120 -8.32 9.35 16.01
CA ASP A 120 -9.32 9.18 14.95
C ASP A 120 -9.02 10.03 13.69
N ALA A 121 -8.04 10.92 13.73
CA ALA A 121 -7.55 11.70 12.60
C ALA A 121 -6.43 11.01 11.81
N THR A 122 -5.89 9.92 12.32
CA THR A 122 -4.77 9.21 11.69
C THR A 122 -5.23 8.30 10.56
N ILE A 123 -4.38 8.20 9.54
CA ILE A 123 -4.48 7.24 8.45
C ILE A 123 -3.12 6.56 8.23
N THR A 124 -3.13 5.35 7.72
CA THR A 124 -1.92 4.69 7.25
C THR A 124 -2.20 3.84 6.01
N PHE A 125 -1.17 3.26 5.45
CA PHE A 125 -1.28 2.32 4.34
C PHE A 125 -0.76 0.95 4.77
N MET A 126 -1.31 -0.10 4.18
CA MET A 126 -0.86 -1.48 4.32
C MET A 126 -1.30 -2.31 3.13
N LEU A 127 -0.85 -3.56 3.06
CA LEU A 127 -1.39 -4.48 2.06
C LEU A 127 -2.89 -4.69 2.31
N TYR A 128 -3.65 -4.76 1.23
CA TYR A 128 -5.10 -5.01 1.28
C TYR A 128 -5.44 -6.26 2.09
N GLU A 129 -4.72 -7.36 1.85
CA GLU A 129 -4.91 -8.62 2.57
C GLU A 129 -4.65 -8.49 4.08
N THR A 130 -3.68 -7.67 4.47
CA THR A 130 -3.44 -7.36 5.89
C THR A 130 -4.58 -6.52 6.45
N ALA A 131 -5.06 -5.55 5.70
CA ALA A 131 -6.12 -4.64 6.13
C ALA A 131 -7.44 -5.38 6.43
N ILE A 132 -7.87 -6.28 5.53
CA ILE A 132 -9.13 -7.04 5.72
C ILE A 132 -9.07 -8.03 6.90
N ASN A 133 -7.87 -8.45 7.31
CA ASN A 133 -7.65 -9.37 8.43
C ASN A 133 -7.29 -8.67 9.74
N THR A 134 -7.19 -7.35 9.75
CA THR A 134 -6.85 -6.58 10.97
C THR A 134 -8.12 -6.02 11.61
N PRO A 135 -8.41 -6.35 12.89
CA PRO A 135 -9.60 -5.86 13.57
C PRO A 135 -9.50 -4.35 13.88
N ASP A 136 -10.65 -3.72 14.06
CA ASP A 136 -10.82 -2.33 14.48
C ASP A 136 -10.25 -1.27 13.52
N ILE A 137 -9.96 -1.67 12.30
CA ILE A 137 -9.60 -0.74 11.22
C ILE A 137 -10.57 -0.89 10.05
N ARG A 138 -10.63 0.14 9.24
CA ARG A 138 -11.48 0.21 8.05
C ARG A 138 -10.67 0.70 6.86
N ILE A 139 -10.86 0.07 5.70
CA ILE A 139 -10.33 0.56 4.43
C ILE A 139 -11.15 1.78 4.02
N ILE A 140 -10.45 2.89 3.77
CA ILE A 140 -11.03 4.17 3.36
C ILE A 140 -10.60 4.59 1.95
N GLY A 141 -9.65 3.87 1.34
CA GLY A 141 -9.18 4.11 -0.01
C GLY A 141 -8.35 2.95 -0.56
N ASN A 142 -8.44 2.76 -1.88
CA ASN A 142 -7.62 1.84 -2.66
C ASN A 142 -7.02 2.66 -3.82
N PRO A 143 -5.91 3.34 -3.58
CA PRO A 143 -5.25 4.20 -4.56
C PRO A 143 -4.56 3.43 -5.68
#